data_93b267b1666e9436fc5d7b8f67aa3e54
#
_entry.id   93b267b1666e9436fc5d7b8f67aa3e54
#
_cell.length_a   1.000
_cell.length_b   1.000
_cell.length_c   1.000
_cell.angle_alpha   90.00
_cell.angle_beta   90.00
_cell.angle_gamma   90.00
#
_symmetry.space_group_name_H-M   'P 1'
#
loop_
_entity.id
_entity.type
_entity.pdbx_description
1 polymer ?
#
loop_
_entity_poly.entity_id
_entity_poly.type
_entity_poly.pdbx_seq_one_letter_code
_entity_poly.pdbx_strand_id
1 'polypeptide(L)'
;KEIGLYTDKELATIIGVVLTDKCDVRNMTVEELVGMGRSPYTGFWGRLRGRDREIVKESISLVKIENLTHRMVHTLSDGERQKVMIAKVLAQETPVIFLDEPTAFLDFPSKVEIMQLLHRLTRQTGKTIFLSTHDMELALQLADKIWLMDKEGGIATGTPEDLSLDGSLSGFFARKGIVFDTEIGLFRIDNQYDAQIRLTGHGQKFAMARKALQRNGILAGRTLESDYYI
;
A
#
# COMPACT_ATOMS: atom_id res chain seq x y z
N LYS A 1 -12.12 -2.81 25.56
CA LYS A 1 -11.13 -3.53 26.39
C LYS A 1 -9.76 -3.01 25.94
N GLU A 2 -8.91 -2.58 26.86
CA GLU A 2 -7.56 -2.13 26.53
C GLU A 2 -6.71 -3.28 25.99
N ILE A 3 -5.78 -2.99 25.07
CA ILE A 3 -4.97 -4.03 24.38
C ILE A 3 -4.21 -4.89 25.39
N GLY A 4 -3.65 -4.29 26.46
CA GLY A 4 -2.92 -5.02 27.51
C GLY A 4 -3.75 -6.01 28.34
N LEU A 5 -5.08 -6.05 28.16
CA LEU A 5 -5.97 -6.98 28.84
C LEU A 5 -6.32 -8.23 28.00
N TYR A 6 -5.74 -8.38 26.82
CA TYR A 6 -5.89 -9.56 25.98
C TYR A 6 -4.68 -10.49 26.14
N THR A 7 -4.93 -11.77 26.11
CA THR A 7 -3.85 -12.76 25.94
C THR A 7 -3.38 -12.76 24.48
N ASP A 8 -2.16 -13.21 24.22
CA ASP A 8 -1.62 -13.33 22.85
C ASP A 8 -2.54 -14.16 21.95
N LYS A 9 -3.15 -15.20 22.49
CA LYS A 9 -4.08 -16.05 21.75
C LYS A 9 -5.37 -15.32 21.40
N GLU A 10 -5.92 -14.51 22.30
CA GLU A 10 -7.10 -13.68 22.00
C GLU A 10 -6.76 -12.63 20.96
N LEU A 11 -5.61 -11.94 21.08
CA LEU A 11 -5.15 -10.96 20.07
C LEU A 11 -4.99 -11.60 18.70
N ALA A 12 -4.41 -12.81 18.65
CA ALA A 12 -4.23 -13.53 17.39
C ALA A 12 -5.55 -13.96 16.72
N THR A 13 -6.69 -13.88 17.40
CA THR A 13 -8.01 -14.08 16.77
C THR A 13 -8.68 -12.77 16.33
N ILE A 14 -8.12 -11.62 16.70
CA ILE A 14 -8.67 -10.29 16.39
C ILE A 14 -7.82 -9.56 15.37
N ILE A 15 -6.50 -9.68 15.47
CA ILE A 15 -5.54 -8.94 14.65
C ILE A 15 -4.61 -9.94 13.95
N GLY A 16 -4.53 -9.82 12.63
CA GLY A 16 -3.50 -10.47 11.83
C GLY A 16 -2.42 -9.46 11.44
N VAL A 17 -1.16 -9.87 11.40
CA VAL A 17 -0.04 -8.98 11.09
C VAL A 17 0.86 -9.61 10.02
N VAL A 18 1.23 -8.79 9.03
CA VAL A 18 2.29 -9.10 8.05
C VAL A 18 3.37 -8.04 8.21
N LEU A 19 4.57 -8.47 8.59
CA LEU A 19 5.73 -7.59 8.75
C LEU A 19 6.54 -7.52 7.45
N THR A 20 7.31 -6.46 7.32
CA THR A 20 8.21 -6.21 6.16
C THR A 20 9.37 -7.21 6.09
N ASP A 21 9.73 -7.82 7.22
CA ASP A 21 10.85 -8.76 7.30
C ASP A 21 10.67 -9.96 6.39
N LYS A 22 11.70 -10.26 5.61
CA LYS A 22 11.72 -11.46 4.78
C LYS A 22 11.73 -12.70 5.67
N CYS A 23 10.60 -13.37 5.71
CA CYS A 23 10.49 -14.68 6.37
C CYS A 23 11.34 -15.69 5.57
N ASP A 24 12.58 -15.95 6.03
CA ASP A 24 13.47 -16.95 5.41
C ASP A 24 13.03 -18.36 5.84
N VAL A 25 11.91 -18.79 5.32
CA VAL A 25 11.39 -20.13 5.58
C VAL A 25 11.95 -21.08 4.52
N ARG A 26 12.92 -21.88 4.93
CA ARG A 26 13.47 -22.97 4.11
C ARG A 26 12.68 -24.25 4.35
N ASN A 27 12.51 -25.05 3.29
CA ASN A 27 11.87 -26.37 3.35
C ASN A 27 10.38 -26.35 3.77
N MET A 28 9.63 -25.33 3.36
CA MET A 28 8.19 -25.25 3.56
C MET A 28 7.49 -24.90 2.24
N THR A 29 6.40 -25.58 1.97
CA THR A 29 5.53 -25.30 0.83
C THR A 29 4.62 -24.08 1.11
N VAL A 30 4.04 -23.52 0.06
CA VAL A 30 3.05 -22.44 0.17
C VAL A 30 1.87 -22.87 1.06
N GLU A 31 1.31 -24.08 0.83
CA GLU A 31 0.18 -24.60 1.61
C GLU A 31 0.52 -24.72 3.11
N GLU A 32 1.72 -25.19 3.42
CA GLU A 32 2.17 -25.33 4.82
C GLU A 32 2.32 -23.94 5.47
N LEU A 33 2.92 -22.98 4.77
CA LEU A 33 3.07 -21.62 5.29
C LEU A 33 1.72 -20.93 5.51
N VAL A 34 0.78 -21.04 4.56
CA VAL A 34 -0.58 -20.51 4.71
C VAL A 34 -1.30 -21.21 5.87
N GLY A 35 -1.10 -22.53 6.00
CA GLY A 35 -1.63 -23.35 7.10
C GLY A 35 -1.19 -22.87 8.49
N MET A 36 -0.01 -22.26 8.62
CA MET A 36 0.44 -21.65 9.89
C MET A 36 -0.49 -20.51 10.35
N GLY A 37 -1.25 -19.88 9.44
CA GLY A 37 -2.27 -18.90 9.81
C GLY A 37 -3.35 -19.49 10.73
N ARG A 38 -3.52 -20.79 10.74
CA ARG A 38 -4.48 -21.49 11.62
C ARG A 38 -3.96 -21.76 13.05
N SER A 39 -2.72 -21.36 13.38
CA SER A 39 -2.11 -21.60 14.69
C SER A 39 -3.00 -21.23 15.89
N PRO A 40 -3.75 -20.09 15.88
CA PRO A 40 -4.62 -19.74 17.01
C PRO A 40 -5.74 -20.76 17.28
N TYR A 41 -6.11 -21.54 16.27
CA TYR A 41 -7.24 -22.47 16.30
C TYR A 41 -6.81 -23.93 16.41
N THR A 42 -5.53 -24.23 16.17
CA THR A 42 -4.98 -25.57 16.30
C THR A 42 -4.50 -25.84 17.71
N GLY A 43 -4.51 -27.12 18.12
CA GLY A 43 -3.93 -27.53 19.40
C GLY A 43 -2.40 -27.54 19.38
N PHE A 44 -1.79 -28.00 20.47
CA PHE A 44 -0.33 -28.04 20.66
C PHE A 44 0.46 -28.68 19.50
N TRP A 45 -0.13 -29.67 18.85
CA TRP A 45 0.50 -30.37 17.72
C TRP A 45 0.31 -29.69 16.35
N GLY A 46 -0.35 -28.54 16.29
CA GLY A 46 -0.54 -27.78 15.03
C GLY A 46 -1.30 -28.52 13.91
N ARG A 47 -2.02 -29.61 14.22
CA ARG A 47 -2.71 -30.42 13.21
C ARG A 47 -3.93 -29.71 12.63
N LEU A 48 -3.93 -29.48 11.32
CA LEU A 48 -5.05 -28.92 10.60
C LEU A 48 -6.19 -29.95 10.49
N ARG A 49 -7.39 -29.56 10.88
CA ARG A 49 -8.65 -30.33 10.69
C ARG A 49 -9.25 -30.06 9.32
N GLY A 50 -10.33 -30.75 8.97
CA GLY A 50 -10.98 -30.57 7.65
C GLY A 50 -11.32 -29.12 7.33
N ARG A 51 -11.99 -28.42 8.26
CA ARG A 51 -12.32 -27.00 8.13
C ARG A 51 -11.06 -26.09 7.97
N ASP A 52 -10.00 -26.37 8.70
CA ASP A 52 -8.76 -25.56 8.58
C ASP A 52 -8.17 -25.69 7.16
N ARG A 53 -8.21 -26.88 6.57
CA ARG A 53 -7.74 -27.11 5.21
C ARG A 53 -8.61 -26.40 4.16
N GLU A 54 -9.92 -26.34 4.38
CA GLU A 54 -10.83 -25.56 3.53
C GLU A 54 -10.50 -24.07 3.58
N ILE A 55 -10.32 -23.52 4.78
CA ILE A 55 -9.93 -22.11 4.96
C ILE A 55 -8.58 -21.79 4.30
N VAL A 56 -7.60 -22.71 4.40
CA VAL A 56 -6.30 -22.54 3.73
C VAL A 56 -6.50 -22.48 2.22
N LYS A 57 -7.28 -23.38 1.63
CA LYS A 57 -7.58 -23.39 0.20
C LYS A 57 -8.31 -22.13 -0.26
N GLU A 58 -9.32 -21.70 0.49
CA GLU A 58 -10.05 -20.45 0.22
C GLU A 58 -9.12 -19.24 0.27
N SER A 59 -8.22 -19.17 1.27
CA SER A 59 -7.25 -18.08 1.40
C SER A 59 -6.27 -18.03 0.22
N ILE A 60 -5.80 -19.18 -0.24
CA ILE A 60 -4.95 -19.31 -1.44
C ILE A 60 -5.69 -18.82 -2.68
N SER A 61 -6.97 -19.19 -2.83
CA SER A 61 -7.79 -18.80 -3.97
C SER A 61 -8.12 -17.30 -3.96
N LEU A 62 -8.38 -16.70 -2.81
CA LEU A 62 -8.63 -15.26 -2.67
C LEU A 62 -7.47 -14.40 -3.20
N VAL A 63 -6.24 -14.86 -3.05
CA VAL A 63 -5.04 -14.17 -3.57
C VAL A 63 -4.58 -14.68 -4.94
N LYS A 64 -5.28 -15.66 -5.53
CA LYS A 64 -5.04 -16.23 -6.86
C LYS A 64 -3.64 -16.85 -7.05
N ILE A 65 -3.23 -17.70 -6.13
CA ILE A 65 -1.94 -18.42 -6.16
C ILE A 65 -2.09 -19.94 -6.10
N GLU A 66 -3.19 -20.49 -6.57
CA GLU A 66 -3.48 -21.94 -6.55
C GLU A 66 -2.38 -22.76 -7.23
N ASN A 67 -1.80 -22.19 -8.30
CA ASN A 67 -0.69 -22.80 -9.05
C ASN A 67 0.63 -22.87 -8.26
N LEU A 68 0.73 -22.17 -7.15
CA LEU A 68 1.93 -22.13 -6.30
C LEU A 68 1.81 -23.04 -5.07
N THR A 69 0.66 -23.64 -4.81
CA THR A 69 0.31 -24.35 -3.55
C THR A 69 1.40 -25.31 -3.06
N HIS A 70 1.99 -26.08 -3.96
CA HIS A 70 3.01 -27.09 -3.64
C HIS A 70 4.44 -26.61 -3.89
N ARG A 71 4.66 -25.37 -4.31
CA ARG A 71 5.99 -24.81 -4.50
C ARG A 71 6.63 -24.48 -3.16
N MET A 72 7.94 -24.61 -3.09
CA MET A 72 8.75 -24.20 -1.92
C MET A 72 8.81 -22.69 -1.84
N VAL A 73 8.57 -22.12 -0.66
CA VAL A 73 8.50 -20.68 -0.41
C VAL A 73 9.78 -19.95 -0.84
N HIS A 74 10.95 -20.55 -0.63
CA HIS A 74 12.23 -19.95 -1.02
C HIS A 74 12.45 -19.82 -2.54
N THR A 75 11.62 -20.49 -3.37
CA THR A 75 11.69 -20.41 -4.84
C THR A 75 10.78 -19.35 -5.45
N LEU A 76 10.03 -18.65 -4.63
CA LEU A 76 9.08 -17.64 -5.05
C LEU A 76 9.75 -16.29 -5.31
N SER A 77 9.21 -15.53 -6.28
CA SER A 77 9.52 -14.11 -6.41
C SER A 77 9.02 -13.33 -5.19
N ASP A 78 9.52 -12.10 -5.00
CA ASP A 78 9.10 -11.27 -3.86
C ASP A 78 7.58 -10.96 -3.93
N GLY A 79 7.02 -10.71 -5.11
CA GLY A 79 5.57 -10.51 -5.29
C GLY A 79 4.73 -11.76 -5.00
N GLU A 80 5.16 -12.94 -5.48
CA GLU A 80 4.51 -14.22 -5.15
C GLU A 80 4.57 -14.49 -3.64
N ARG A 81 5.73 -14.26 -3.02
CA ARG A 81 5.92 -14.42 -1.57
C ARG A 81 5.00 -13.49 -0.78
N GLN A 82 4.85 -12.24 -1.21
CA GLN A 82 3.95 -11.28 -0.58
C GLN A 82 2.50 -11.76 -0.62
N LYS A 83 2.03 -12.30 -1.75
CA LYS A 83 0.70 -12.92 -1.86
C LYS A 83 0.53 -14.09 -0.89
N VAL A 84 1.56 -14.92 -0.72
CA VAL A 84 1.53 -16.03 0.24
C VAL A 84 1.42 -15.52 1.68
N MET A 85 2.14 -14.45 2.04
CA MET A 85 2.01 -13.85 3.38
C MET A 85 0.62 -13.25 3.61
N ILE A 86 0.01 -12.65 2.59
CA ILE A 86 -1.37 -12.17 2.64
C ILE A 86 -2.35 -13.36 2.78
N ALA A 87 -2.14 -14.47 2.05
CA ALA A 87 -2.96 -15.68 2.20
C ALA A 87 -2.86 -16.26 3.62
N LYS A 88 -1.66 -16.29 4.20
CA LYS A 88 -1.42 -16.74 5.58
C LYS A 88 -2.24 -15.93 6.58
N VAL A 89 -2.24 -14.61 6.48
CA VAL A 89 -3.01 -13.77 7.41
C VAL A 89 -4.52 -13.84 7.15
N LEU A 90 -4.94 -14.08 5.92
CA LEU A 90 -6.36 -14.35 5.60
C LEU A 90 -6.83 -15.65 6.24
N ALA A 91 -6.00 -16.70 6.22
CA ALA A 91 -6.28 -17.98 6.85
C ALA A 91 -6.41 -17.88 8.38
N GLN A 92 -5.90 -16.83 8.99
CA GLN A 92 -6.10 -16.54 10.41
C GLN A 92 -7.53 -16.07 10.75
N GLU A 93 -8.34 -15.72 9.74
CA GLU A 93 -9.75 -15.29 9.88
C GLU A 93 -9.96 -14.08 10.82
N THR A 94 -8.95 -13.24 11.02
CA THR A 94 -9.09 -12.05 11.87
C THR A 94 -9.93 -10.97 11.18
N PRO A 95 -10.73 -10.17 11.92
CA PRO A 95 -11.47 -9.05 11.36
C PRO A 95 -10.58 -7.87 10.93
N VAL A 96 -9.40 -7.74 11.54
CA VAL A 96 -8.45 -6.66 11.26
C VAL A 96 -7.11 -7.26 10.83
N ILE A 97 -6.54 -6.69 9.77
CA ILE A 97 -5.22 -7.06 9.23
C ILE A 97 -4.34 -5.82 9.18
N PHE A 98 -3.15 -5.90 9.76
CA PHE A 98 -2.09 -4.91 9.63
C PHE A 98 -0.99 -5.43 8.71
N LEU A 99 -0.58 -4.60 7.74
CA LEU A 99 0.56 -4.90 6.87
C LEU A 99 1.58 -3.77 7.00
N ASP A 100 2.79 -4.14 7.32
CA ASP A 100 3.89 -3.19 7.38
C ASP A 100 4.61 -3.18 6.04
N GLU A 101 4.56 -2.05 5.32
CA GLU A 101 5.18 -1.83 4.02
C GLU A 101 4.97 -3.00 3.01
N PRO A 102 3.72 -3.43 2.72
CA PRO A 102 3.46 -4.64 1.93
C PRO A 102 3.96 -4.56 0.49
N THR A 103 4.36 -3.39 0.02
CA THR A 103 4.89 -3.14 -1.32
C THR A 103 6.41 -2.92 -1.34
N ALA A 104 7.08 -3.02 -0.19
CA ALA A 104 8.53 -2.88 -0.11
C ALA A 104 9.25 -3.92 -1.00
N PHE A 105 10.32 -3.48 -1.65
CA PHE A 105 11.17 -4.31 -2.54
C PHE A 105 10.47 -4.86 -3.80
N LEU A 106 9.24 -4.45 -4.09
CA LEU A 106 8.53 -4.84 -5.31
C LEU A 106 8.78 -3.83 -6.44
N ASP A 107 8.79 -4.31 -7.68
CA ASP A 107 8.70 -3.46 -8.85
C ASP A 107 7.32 -2.80 -8.96
N PHE A 108 7.20 -1.75 -9.76
CA PHE A 108 5.97 -0.96 -9.83
C PHE A 108 4.74 -1.78 -10.25
N PRO A 109 4.78 -2.68 -11.26
CA PRO A 109 3.63 -3.54 -11.57
C PRO A 109 3.20 -4.43 -10.41
N SER A 110 4.14 -5.04 -9.71
CA SER A 110 3.85 -5.88 -8.53
C SER A 110 3.27 -5.07 -7.37
N LYS A 111 3.74 -3.83 -7.14
CA LYS A 111 3.15 -2.92 -6.15
C LYS A 111 1.68 -2.64 -6.45
N VAL A 112 1.38 -2.28 -7.70
CA VAL A 112 0.00 -2.03 -8.14
C VAL A 112 -0.86 -3.28 -7.94
N GLU A 113 -0.36 -4.46 -8.30
CA GLU A 113 -1.07 -5.71 -8.14
C GLU A 113 -1.41 -6.02 -6.66
N ILE A 114 -0.44 -5.85 -5.75
CA ILE A 114 -0.66 -6.04 -4.31
C ILE A 114 -1.66 -5.03 -3.75
N MET A 115 -1.55 -3.76 -4.09
CA MET A 115 -2.48 -2.74 -3.62
C MET A 115 -3.92 -2.99 -4.11
N GLN A 116 -4.08 -3.35 -5.39
CA GLN A 116 -5.38 -3.73 -5.95
C GLN A 116 -5.93 -5.02 -5.31
N LEU A 117 -5.07 -5.99 -5.00
CA LEU A 117 -5.45 -7.20 -4.28
C LEU A 117 -6.00 -6.83 -2.89
N LEU A 118 -5.31 -6.02 -2.11
CA LEU A 118 -5.74 -5.61 -0.78
C LEU A 118 -7.05 -4.85 -0.82
N HIS A 119 -7.20 -3.89 -1.74
CA HIS A 119 -8.46 -3.18 -1.94
C HIS A 119 -9.63 -4.12 -2.30
N ARG A 120 -9.41 -5.09 -3.19
CA ARG A 120 -10.43 -6.10 -3.52
C ARG A 120 -10.79 -6.96 -2.31
N LEU A 121 -9.80 -7.38 -1.52
CA LEU A 121 -10.02 -8.21 -0.34
C LEU A 121 -10.89 -7.51 0.71
N THR A 122 -10.74 -6.20 0.94
CA THR A 122 -11.62 -5.46 1.86
C THR A 122 -13.09 -5.57 1.44
N ARG A 123 -13.36 -5.44 0.14
CA ARG A 123 -14.72 -5.51 -0.42
C ARG A 123 -15.31 -6.93 -0.40
N GLN A 124 -14.48 -7.94 -0.66
CA GLN A 124 -14.93 -9.34 -0.71
C GLN A 124 -15.11 -9.97 0.66
N THR A 125 -14.29 -9.61 1.63
CA THR A 125 -14.25 -10.28 2.93
C THR A 125 -14.83 -9.46 4.07
N GLY A 126 -15.12 -8.17 3.85
CA GLY A 126 -15.58 -7.25 4.89
C GLY A 126 -14.54 -6.97 5.98
N LYS A 127 -13.27 -7.35 5.78
CA LYS A 127 -12.18 -7.13 6.73
C LYS A 127 -11.66 -5.70 6.65
N THR A 128 -11.22 -5.19 7.77
CA THR A 128 -10.47 -3.93 7.83
C THR A 128 -9.00 -4.21 7.60
N ILE A 129 -8.40 -3.56 6.60
CA ILE A 129 -6.98 -3.67 6.28
C ILE A 129 -6.31 -2.33 6.53
N PHE A 130 -5.36 -2.31 7.46
CA PHE A 130 -4.43 -1.20 7.66
C PHE A 130 -3.08 -1.56 7.04
N LEU A 131 -2.48 -0.61 6.34
CA LEU A 131 -1.11 -0.78 5.85
C LEU A 131 -0.29 0.49 6.09
N SER A 132 0.97 0.33 6.44
CA SER A 132 1.96 1.40 6.36
C SER A 132 2.50 1.45 4.93
N THR A 133 2.75 2.64 4.39
CA THR A 133 3.37 2.79 3.08
C THR A 133 4.00 4.17 2.94
N HIS A 134 5.07 4.23 2.17
CA HIS A 134 5.63 5.48 1.64
C HIS A 134 5.23 5.74 0.17
N ASP A 135 4.41 4.87 -0.42
CA ASP A 135 3.95 4.95 -1.81
C ASP A 135 2.65 5.76 -1.88
N MET A 136 2.80 7.08 -1.75
CA MET A 136 1.67 8.00 -1.62
C MET A 136 0.74 8.01 -2.83
N GLU A 137 1.30 7.88 -4.04
CA GLU A 137 0.46 7.89 -5.25
C GLU A 137 -0.50 6.71 -5.29
N LEU A 138 -0.06 5.53 -4.88
CA LEU A 138 -0.93 4.35 -4.80
C LEU A 138 -1.92 4.45 -3.62
N ALA A 139 -1.48 5.02 -2.49
CA ALA A 139 -2.36 5.24 -1.35
C ALA A 139 -3.51 6.21 -1.71
N LEU A 140 -3.22 7.33 -2.37
CA LEU A 140 -4.23 8.30 -2.81
C LEU A 140 -5.24 7.72 -3.80
N GLN A 141 -4.83 6.74 -4.61
CA GLN A 141 -5.71 6.13 -5.61
C GLN A 141 -6.58 4.99 -5.06
N LEU A 142 -6.17 4.32 -4.00
CA LEU A 142 -6.77 3.04 -3.61
C LEU A 142 -7.26 2.99 -2.15
N ALA A 143 -6.80 3.88 -1.28
CA ALA A 143 -7.20 3.86 0.13
C ALA A 143 -8.57 4.51 0.34
N ASP A 144 -9.42 3.91 1.18
CA ASP A 144 -10.67 4.53 1.64
C ASP A 144 -10.41 5.65 2.66
N LYS A 145 -9.35 5.51 3.46
CA LYS A 145 -8.88 6.49 4.44
C LYS A 145 -7.37 6.50 4.55
N ILE A 146 -6.81 7.66 4.79
CA ILE A 146 -5.38 7.88 5.02
C ILE A 146 -5.16 8.48 6.40
N TRP A 147 -4.10 8.03 7.06
CA TRP A 147 -3.57 8.61 8.29
C TRP A 147 -2.20 9.17 7.99
N LEU A 148 -2.08 10.50 8.01
CA LEU A 148 -0.80 11.19 7.90
C LEU A 148 -0.24 11.33 9.31
N MET A 149 0.90 10.71 9.57
CA MET A 149 1.54 10.70 10.88
C MET A 149 2.83 11.52 10.84
N ASP A 150 2.87 12.60 11.60
CA ASP A 150 4.05 13.45 11.75
C ASP A 150 4.44 13.53 13.24
N LYS A 151 5.74 13.52 13.50
CA LYS A 151 6.26 13.64 14.88
C LYS A 151 5.90 14.97 15.54
N GLU A 152 5.84 16.06 14.77
CA GLU A 152 5.58 17.43 15.26
C GLU A 152 4.12 17.84 15.05
N GLY A 153 3.50 17.38 13.97
CA GLY A 153 2.13 17.77 13.58
C GLY A 153 1.03 16.84 14.08
N GLY A 154 1.40 15.71 14.72
CA GLY A 154 0.41 14.73 15.19
C GLY A 154 -0.13 13.85 14.09
N ILE A 155 -1.44 13.55 14.12
CA ILE A 155 -2.10 12.68 13.17
C ILE A 155 -3.25 13.43 12.49
N ALA A 156 -3.21 13.53 11.15
CA ALA A 156 -4.33 13.95 10.34
C ALA A 156 -4.97 12.72 9.66
N THR A 157 -6.30 12.64 9.68
CA THR A 157 -7.03 11.50 9.10
C THR A 157 -8.18 11.98 8.24
N GLY A 158 -8.35 11.37 7.07
CA GLY A 158 -9.44 11.70 6.15
C GLY A 158 -9.47 10.75 4.96
N THR A 159 -10.42 10.99 4.05
CA THR A 159 -10.35 10.42 2.72
C THR A 159 -9.22 11.09 1.93
N PRO A 160 -8.68 10.47 0.86
CA PRO A 160 -7.71 11.12 -0.02
C PRO A 160 -8.17 12.51 -0.49
N GLU A 161 -9.44 12.63 -0.83
CA GLU A 161 -10.06 13.87 -1.33
C GLU A 161 -10.12 14.95 -0.25
N ASP A 162 -10.58 14.62 0.96
CA ASP A 162 -10.66 15.57 2.07
C ASP A 162 -9.27 16.12 2.43
N LEU A 163 -8.28 15.24 2.58
CA LEU A 163 -6.90 15.62 2.90
C LEU A 163 -6.23 16.45 1.79
N SER A 164 -6.67 16.27 0.55
CA SER A 164 -6.22 17.08 -0.58
C SER A 164 -6.83 18.48 -0.55
N LEU A 165 -8.14 18.58 -0.27
CA LEU A 165 -8.90 19.83 -0.30
C LEU A 165 -8.67 20.71 0.92
N ASP A 166 -8.47 20.13 2.10
CA ASP A 166 -8.21 20.88 3.33
C ASP A 166 -6.75 21.35 3.48
N GLY A 167 -5.89 20.94 2.53
CA GLY A 167 -4.46 21.31 2.53
C GLY A 167 -3.58 20.46 3.44
N SER A 168 -4.11 19.43 4.12
CA SER A 168 -3.34 18.54 5.00
C SER A 168 -2.20 17.85 4.26
N LEU A 169 -2.44 17.37 3.04
CA LEU A 169 -1.38 16.77 2.21
C LEU A 169 -0.30 17.79 1.86
N SER A 170 -0.67 18.98 1.42
CA SER A 170 0.28 20.04 1.10
C SER A 170 1.12 20.44 2.31
N GLY A 171 0.49 20.63 3.47
CA GLY A 171 1.16 20.98 4.71
C GLY A 171 2.13 19.90 5.21
N PHE A 172 1.75 18.63 5.09
CA PHE A 172 2.57 17.51 5.51
C PHE A 172 3.86 17.38 4.68
N PHE A 173 3.80 17.64 3.39
CA PHE A 173 4.92 17.46 2.46
C PHE A 173 5.72 18.74 2.18
N ALA A 174 5.15 19.94 2.40
CA ALA A 174 5.82 21.21 2.15
C ALA A 174 7.17 21.35 2.88
N ARG A 175 7.26 20.84 4.10
CA ARG A 175 8.51 20.84 4.89
C ARG A 175 9.64 20.01 4.28
N LYS A 176 9.34 19.17 3.29
CA LYS A 176 10.29 18.26 2.62
C LYS A 176 10.66 18.72 1.21
N GLY A 177 10.28 19.95 0.81
CA GLY A 177 10.47 20.42 -0.56
C GLY A 177 9.62 19.72 -1.60
N ILE A 178 8.47 19.18 -1.16
CA ILE A 178 7.50 18.51 -2.03
C ILE A 178 6.20 19.30 -2.00
N VAL A 179 5.66 19.60 -3.16
CA VAL A 179 4.38 20.30 -3.32
C VAL A 179 3.34 19.32 -3.84
N PHE A 180 2.19 19.27 -3.19
CA PHE A 180 1.03 18.59 -3.72
C PHE A 180 0.26 19.54 -4.65
N ASP A 181 0.20 19.22 -5.92
CA ASP A 181 -0.53 20.00 -6.94
C ASP A 181 -2.01 19.56 -6.93
N THR A 182 -2.85 20.38 -6.34
CA THR A 182 -4.29 20.09 -6.18
C THR A 182 -5.07 20.08 -7.50
N GLU A 183 -4.55 20.75 -8.55
CA GLU A 183 -5.22 20.74 -9.87
C GLU A 183 -5.09 19.40 -10.59
N ILE A 184 -3.96 18.72 -10.39
CA ILE A 184 -3.67 17.44 -11.06
C ILE A 184 -3.64 16.25 -10.09
N GLY A 185 -3.75 16.50 -8.76
CA GLY A 185 -3.75 15.46 -7.75
C GLY A 185 -2.43 14.69 -7.61
N LEU A 186 -1.30 15.30 -7.96
CA LEU A 186 0.02 14.66 -7.97
C LEU A 186 1.03 15.43 -7.13
N PHE A 187 1.99 14.69 -6.59
CA PHE A 187 3.16 15.29 -5.96
C PHE A 187 4.17 15.78 -6.99
N ARG A 188 4.78 16.92 -6.73
CA ARG A 188 5.89 17.46 -7.49
C ARG A 188 7.00 17.96 -6.57
N ILE A 189 8.21 17.99 -7.09
CA ILE A 189 9.34 18.60 -6.40
C ILE A 189 9.12 20.11 -6.45
N ASP A 190 9.35 20.79 -5.32
CA ASP A 190 9.37 22.24 -5.26
C ASP A 190 10.68 22.76 -5.86
N ASN A 191 10.67 22.95 -7.17
CA ASN A 191 11.82 23.43 -7.89
C ASN A 191 11.94 24.94 -7.75
N GLN A 192 13.12 25.43 -7.44
CA GLN A 192 13.47 26.82 -7.68
C GLN A 192 13.61 27.01 -9.20
N TYR A 193 12.90 28.00 -9.73
CA TYR A 193 12.93 28.30 -11.15
C TYR A 193 13.74 29.58 -11.38
N ASP A 194 14.72 29.50 -12.29
CA ASP A 194 15.57 30.61 -12.68
C ASP A 194 14.91 31.54 -13.71
N ALA A 195 13.91 31.03 -14.40
CA ALA A 195 13.16 31.76 -15.45
C ALA A 195 11.71 31.33 -15.51
N GLN A 196 10.88 32.18 -16.08
CA GLN A 196 9.49 31.85 -16.34
C GLN A 196 9.11 32.12 -17.79
N ILE A 197 8.20 31.30 -18.33
CA ILE A 197 7.73 31.42 -19.69
C ILE A 197 6.23 31.18 -19.75
N ARG A 198 5.52 31.98 -20.59
CA ARG A 198 4.14 31.72 -20.89
C ARG A 198 4.03 30.61 -21.95
N LEU A 199 3.44 29.48 -21.53
CA LEU A 199 3.21 28.35 -22.42
C LEU A 199 1.73 28.29 -22.78
N THR A 200 1.42 28.37 -24.08
CA THR A 200 0.05 28.28 -24.59
C THR A 200 -0.25 26.91 -25.15
N GLY A 201 -1.53 26.54 -25.15
CA GLY A 201 -1.98 25.25 -25.66
C GLY A 201 -2.67 24.37 -24.60
N HIS A 202 -2.95 23.15 -25.00
CA HIS A 202 -3.63 22.14 -24.12
C HIS A 202 -3.28 20.72 -24.57
N GLY A 203 -3.70 19.73 -23.75
CA GLY A 203 -3.50 18.32 -24.04
C GLY A 203 -2.07 17.83 -23.79
N GLN A 204 -1.75 16.67 -24.38
CA GLN A 204 -0.52 15.95 -24.09
C GLN A 204 0.76 16.73 -24.45
N LYS A 205 0.77 17.41 -25.60
CA LYS A 205 1.93 18.19 -26.03
C LYS A 205 2.24 19.32 -25.05
N PHE A 206 1.22 20.04 -24.60
CA PHE A 206 1.36 21.06 -23.56
C PHE A 206 1.93 20.49 -22.26
N ALA A 207 1.39 19.37 -21.77
CA ALA A 207 1.87 18.73 -20.56
C ALA A 207 3.33 18.28 -20.66
N MET A 208 3.73 17.72 -21.80
CA MET A 208 5.13 17.30 -22.04
C MET A 208 6.08 18.48 -22.14
N ALA A 209 5.71 19.55 -22.87
CA ALA A 209 6.51 20.76 -22.97
C ALA A 209 6.68 21.42 -21.58
N ARG A 210 5.59 21.53 -20.80
CA ARG A 210 5.64 22.05 -19.42
C ARG A 210 6.61 21.24 -18.56
N LYS A 211 6.54 19.90 -18.58
CA LYS A 211 7.44 19.03 -17.84
C LYS A 211 8.91 19.17 -18.28
N ALA A 212 9.15 19.32 -19.59
CA ALA A 212 10.50 19.53 -20.11
C ALA A 212 11.09 20.86 -19.64
N LEU A 213 10.34 21.94 -19.67
CA LEU A 213 10.75 23.25 -19.18
C LEU A 213 11.02 23.24 -17.68
N GLN A 214 10.13 22.64 -16.88
CA GLN A 214 10.30 22.53 -15.44
C GLN A 214 11.56 21.77 -15.06
N ARG A 215 11.93 20.69 -15.78
CA ARG A 215 13.17 19.96 -15.56
C ARG A 215 14.42 20.80 -15.84
N ASN A 216 14.30 21.85 -16.63
CA ASN A 216 15.38 22.76 -16.99
C ASN A 216 15.32 24.08 -16.19
N GLY A 217 14.64 24.10 -15.05
CA GLY A 217 14.60 25.28 -14.17
C GLY A 217 13.70 26.41 -14.70
N ILE A 218 12.78 26.11 -15.63
CA ILE A 218 11.90 27.12 -16.24
C ILE A 218 10.46 26.86 -15.80
N LEU A 219 9.86 27.83 -15.09
CA LEU A 219 8.45 27.78 -14.73
C LEU A 219 7.62 28.08 -15.99
N ALA A 220 6.77 27.14 -16.40
CA ALA A 220 5.92 27.29 -17.56
C ALA A 220 4.44 27.15 -17.20
N GLY A 221 3.62 28.11 -17.61
CA GLY A 221 2.18 28.15 -17.35
C GLY A 221 1.42 29.06 -18.26
N ARG A 222 0.08 28.89 -18.32
CA ARG A 222 -0.80 29.66 -19.23
C ARG A 222 -1.03 31.10 -18.77
N THR A 223 -1.01 31.32 -17.48
CA THR A 223 -1.36 32.60 -16.86
C THR A 223 -0.14 33.40 -16.41
N LEU A 224 1.07 32.88 -16.68
CA LEU A 224 2.29 33.59 -16.31
C LEU A 224 2.50 34.82 -17.18
N GLU A 225 2.82 35.93 -16.55
CA GLU A 225 3.29 37.13 -17.25
C GLU A 225 4.77 36.91 -17.61
N SER A 226 5.07 36.87 -18.89
CA SER A 226 6.42 36.69 -19.41
C SER A 226 6.54 37.33 -20.78
N ASP A 227 7.67 37.94 -21.05
CA ASP A 227 8.02 38.48 -22.39
C ASP A 227 8.27 37.35 -23.41
N TYR A 228 8.45 36.14 -22.91
CA TYR A 228 8.65 34.95 -23.74
C TYR A 228 7.41 34.04 -23.70
N TYR A 229 7.01 33.55 -24.89
CA TYR A 229 5.86 32.66 -25.07
C TYR A 229 6.17 31.55 -26.10
N ILE A 230 5.60 30.37 -25.85
CA ILE A 230 5.63 29.22 -26.75
C ILE A 230 4.19 28.72 -26.93
#